data_ceb391912621d1c322ed41b19d302ee2
#
_entry.id   ceb391912621d1c322ed41b19d302ee2
#
_cell.length_a   1.000
_cell.length_b   1.000
_cell.length_c   1.000
_cell.angle_alpha   90.00
_cell.angle_beta   90.00
_cell.angle_gamma   90.00
#
_symmetry.space_group_name_H-M   'P 1'
#
loop_
_entity.id
_entity.type
_entity.pdbx_description
1 polymer ?
#
loop_
_entity_poly.entity_id
_entity_poly.type
_entity_poly.pdbx_seq_one_letter_code
_entity_poly.pdbx_strand_id
1 'polypeptide(L)'
;MNADGTAEPVSGRRVAVVTLLVVALAGGATLVAAHGNHVSANPQVADDDLVVESAFVSEDGHLVVHRDDGGRPGEPVGHAGVEQGYHENVRVTLDAGVDAETTLWVVLHEDDGDGDGEFDPTDDPPLESFGSVAGRQVSVRPGDQPVYVSAPGQSAQRVDGGTVRVDRVAAAEDGRVEIRAVDGGRPGGVVGSTAVSAGVNENVTVDVDESFVAEQPEYFGVYVVLATAEGDVVDVGGEPVHSRLSLRTGDDGSDGGGADGVDVVTATTDDAGGAGDGDESGGVLALPGFGVVVALVAVVALLAAARLRED
;
A
#
# COMPACT_ATOMS: atom_id res chain seq x y z
N MET A 1 -26.44 64.60 17.01
CA MET A 1 -27.23 63.47 16.52
C MET A 1 -26.37 62.24 16.63
N ASN A 2 -26.63 61.47 17.70
CA ASN A 2 -25.91 60.23 18.01
C ASN A 2 -26.59 59.10 17.27
N ALA A 3 -25.82 58.27 16.56
CA ALA A 3 -26.24 56.98 16.12
C ALA A 3 -25.41 55.92 16.81
N ASP A 4 -25.98 55.34 17.87
CA ASP A 4 -25.49 54.18 18.60
C ASP A 4 -25.78 52.96 17.71
N GLY A 5 -24.73 52.31 17.25
CA GLY A 5 -24.80 51.00 16.58
C GLY A 5 -24.40 49.89 17.55
N THR A 6 -25.36 49.33 18.28
CA THR A 6 -25.21 48.16 19.11
C THR A 6 -25.02 46.92 18.26
N ALA A 7 -23.79 46.36 18.25
CA ALA A 7 -23.50 45.04 17.72
C ALA A 7 -24.08 43.98 18.66
N GLU A 8 -25.02 43.19 18.18
CA GLU A 8 -25.58 42.06 18.92
C GLU A 8 -24.54 40.93 19.07
N PRO A 9 -24.38 40.30 20.25
CA PRO A 9 -23.45 39.20 20.44
C PRO A 9 -23.99 37.93 19.75
N VAL A 10 -23.23 37.42 18.80
CA VAL A 10 -23.50 36.12 18.17
C VAL A 10 -23.53 35.05 19.24
N SER A 11 -24.73 34.48 19.43
CA SER A 11 -25.06 33.51 20.49
C SER A 11 -24.07 32.33 20.51
N GLY A 12 -23.35 32.15 21.63
CA GLY A 12 -22.40 31.08 21.90
C GLY A 12 -22.96 29.64 21.71
N ARG A 13 -24.25 29.55 21.48
CA ARG A 13 -24.96 28.28 21.20
C ARG A 13 -24.72 27.77 19.79
N ARG A 14 -24.43 28.65 18.81
CA ARG A 14 -24.13 28.26 17.42
C ARG A 14 -22.69 27.77 17.27
N VAL A 15 -21.77 28.35 18.04
CA VAL A 15 -20.36 27.91 18.06
C VAL A 15 -20.23 26.52 18.70
N ALA A 16 -20.97 26.26 19.79
CA ALA A 16 -20.97 24.95 20.46
C ALA A 16 -21.52 23.82 19.58
N VAL A 17 -22.55 24.09 18.75
CA VAL A 17 -23.13 23.08 17.86
C VAL A 17 -22.18 22.76 16.70
N VAL A 18 -21.46 23.73 16.16
CA VAL A 18 -20.48 23.51 15.08
C VAL A 18 -19.28 22.74 15.61
N THR A 19 -18.80 23.05 16.82
CA THR A 19 -17.68 22.32 17.44
C THR A 19 -18.05 20.88 17.79
N LEU A 20 -19.27 20.63 18.25
CA LEU A 20 -19.75 19.28 18.54
C LEU A 20 -19.94 18.44 17.29
N LEU A 21 -20.34 19.06 16.15
CA LEU A 21 -20.49 18.36 14.88
C LEU A 21 -19.12 17.97 14.27
N VAL A 22 -18.08 18.81 14.46
CA VAL A 22 -16.71 18.51 13.99
C VAL A 22 -16.07 17.40 14.81
N VAL A 23 -16.30 17.35 16.12
CA VAL A 23 -15.80 16.28 17.00
C VAL A 23 -16.52 14.95 16.75
N ALA A 24 -17.81 14.97 16.42
CA ALA A 24 -18.55 13.74 16.08
C ALA A 24 -18.13 13.13 14.72
N LEU A 25 -17.61 13.94 13.80
CA LEU A 25 -17.08 13.46 12.52
C LEU A 25 -15.64 12.90 12.62
N ALA A 26 -14.90 13.24 13.69
CA ALA A 26 -13.54 12.73 13.90
C ALA A 26 -13.50 11.37 14.64
N GLY A 27 -14.59 10.89 15.16
CA GLY A 27 -14.65 9.72 16.07
C GLY A 27 -15.07 8.41 15.42
N GLY A 28 -15.10 8.26 14.10
CA GLY A 28 -15.67 7.06 13.48
C GLY A 28 -15.07 6.63 12.15
N ALA A 29 -13.88 7.08 11.79
CA ALA A 29 -13.22 6.58 10.60
C ALA A 29 -12.47 5.27 10.92
N THR A 30 -13.17 4.14 10.94
CA THR A 30 -12.51 2.87 10.64
C THR A 30 -11.89 3.02 9.26
N LEU A 31 -10.56 2.99 9.19
CA LEU A 31 -9.83 2.89 7.94
C LEU A 31 -10.22 1.55 7.29
N VAL A 32 -11.30 1.55 6.51
CA VAL A 32 -11.49 0.54 5.49
C VAL A 32 -10.41 0.89 4.47
N ALA A 33 -9.30 0.18 4.48
CA ALA A 33 -8.36 0.18 3.39
C ALA A 33 -9.16 -0.27 2.15
N ALA A 34 -9.59 0.68 1.34
CA ALA A 34 -10.11 0.38 0.02
C ALA A 34 -8.91 -0.15 -0.76
N HIS A 35 -8.80 -1.47 -0.86
CA HIS A 35 -7.83 -2.13 -1.73
C HIS A 35 -8.27 -1.86 -3.17
N GLY A 36 -7.78 -0.76 -3.73
CA GLY A 36 -7.88 -0.49 -5.17
C GLY A 36 -6.77 -1.22 -5.92
N ASN A 37 -6.97 -1.47 -7.20
CA ASN A 37 -5.94 -2.01 -8.08
C ASN A 37 -4.62 -1.25 -7.90
N HIS A 38 -3.54 -1.97 -7.59
CA HIS A 38 -2.22 -1.37 -7.43
C HIS A 38 -1.11 -2.36 -7.74
N VAL A 39 0.03 -1.83 -8.13
CA VAL A 39 1.25 -2.58 -8.41
C VAL A 39 2.44 -1.93 -7.74
N SER A 40 3.36 -2.73 -7.23
CA SER A 40 4.67 -2.31 -6.71
C SER A 40 5.77 -3.02 -7.48
N ALA A 41 6.69 -2.24 -8.02
CA ALA A 41 7.90 -2.74 -8.67
C ALA A 41 9.06 -1.82 -8.31
N ASN A 42 10.23 -2.38 -8.09
CA ASN A 42 11.40 -1.68 -7.57
C ASN A 42 12.53 -1.69 -8.60
N PRO A 43 13.49 -0.73 -8.53
CA PRO A 43 14.67 -0.72 -9.39
C PRO A 43 15.40 -2.06 -9.35
N GLN A 44 15.73 -2.62 -10.51
CA GLN A 44 16.28 -3.97 -10.60
C GLN A 44 17.17 -4.18 -11.82
N VAL A 45 18.08 -5.16 -11.72
CA VAL A 45 18.74 -5.74 -12.88
C VAL A 45 17.88 -6.93 -13.34
N ALA A 46 17.43 -6.89 -14.58
CA ALA A 46 16.66 -7.95 -15.21
C ALA A 46 17.55 -8.77 -16.15
N ASP A 47 17.37 -10.09 -16.09
CA ASP A 47 17.82 -10.99 -17.14
C ASP A 47 16.74 -11.06 -18.24
N ASP A 48 16.02 -12.18 -18.35
CA ASP A 48 14.88 -12.32 -19.25
C ASP A 48 13.55 -12.00 -18.53
N ASP A 49 13.58 -11.85 -17.20
CA ASP A 49 12.40 -11.63 -16.37
C ASP A 49 12.47 -10.31 -15.59
N LEU A 50 11.32 -9.65 -15.47
CA LEU A 50 11.12 -8.56 -14.52
C LEU A 50 10.33 -9.09 -13.32
N VAL A 51 10.76 -8.73 -12.10
CA VAL A 51 10.06 -9.11 -10.86
C VAL A 51 9.18 -7.97 -10.39
N VAL A 52 7.88 -8.22 -10.36
CA VAL A 52 6.89 -7.34 -9.72
C VAL A 52 6.78 -7.74 -8.26
N GLU A 53 7.11 -6.81 -7.35
CA GLU A 53 7.14 -7.09 -5.92
C GLU A 53 5.78 -7.49 -5.38
N SER A 54 4.76 -6.72 -5.73
CA SER A 54 3.37 -7.04 -5.38
C SER A 54 2.38 -6.42 -6.35
N ALA A 55 1.22 -7.06 -6.45
CA ALA A 55 0.06 -6.54 -7.15
C ALA A 55 -1.21 -6.92 -6.41
N PHE A 56 -2.21 -6.04 -6.42
CA PHE A 56 -3.57 -6.35 -6.02
C PHE A 56 -4.50 -6.06 -7.19
N VAL A 57 -5.27 -7.05 -7.58
CA VAL A 57 -6.26 -6.98 -8.67
C VAL A 57 -7.64 -7.28 -8.13
N SER A 58 -8.61 -6.45 -8.49
CA SER A 58 -10.01 -6.63 -8.08
C SER A 58 -10.75 -7.69 -8.88
N GLU A 59 -10.21 -8.11 -10.00
CA GLU A 59 -10.72 -9.12 -10.93
C GLU A 59 -9.55 -9.78 -11.67
N ASP A 60 -9.78 -10.90 -12.36
CA ASP A 60 -8.76 -11.56 -13.16
C ASP A 60 -8.26 -10.62 -14.26
N GLY A 61 -6.96 -10.71 -14.59
CA GLY A 61 -6.36 -9.81 -15.56
C GLY A 61 -4.88 -10.10 -15.80
N HIS A 62 -4.15 -9.09 -16.24
CA HIS A 62 -2.74 -9.22 -16.63
C HIS A 62 -1.86 -8.17 -15.97
N LEU A 63 -0.67 -8.58 -15.56
CA LEU A 63 0.48 -7.69 -15.33
C LEU A 63 1.21 -7.53 -16.64
N VAL A 64 1.22 -6.34 -17.20
CA VAL A 64 1.84 -6.05 -18.49
C VAL A 64 2.99 -5.08 -18.30
N VAL A 65 4.14 -5.42 -18.87
CA VAL A 65 5.32 -4.56 -18.88
C VAL A 65 5.35 -3.80 -20.21
N HIS A 66 5.44 -2.48 -20.13
CA HIS A 66 5.49 -1.59 -21.28
C HIS A 66 6.81 -0.81 -21.34
N ARG A 67 7.22 -0.42 -22.52
CA ARG A 67 8.25 0.62 -22.69
C ARG A 67 7.73 1.97 -22.20
N ASP A 68 8.62 2.81 -21.71
CA ASP A 68 8.26 4.19 -21.40
C ASP A 68 8.14 5.00 -22.70
N ASP A 69 7.00 5.64 -22.91
CA ASP A 69 6.76 6.60 -24.00
C ASP A 69 6.49 8.00 -23.41
N GLY A 70 7.59 8.68 -23.08
CA GLY A 70 7.54 10.04 -22.56
C GLY A 70 6.79 10.19 -21.23
N GLY A 71 6.95 9.22 -20.32
CA GLY A 71 6.32 9.18 -19.00
C GLY A 71 4.93 8.55 -19.01
N ARG A 72 4.63 7.72 -20.01
CA ARG A 72 3.39 6.94 -20.16
C ARG A 72 3.70 5.51 -20.59
N PRO A 73 2.81 4.54 -20.30
CA PRO A 73 2.92 3.21 -20.88
C PRO A 73 2.86 3.28 -22.41
N GLY A 74 3.86 2.71 -23.07
CA GLY A 74 3.95 2.60 -24.51
C GLY A 74 3.69 1.17 -25.01
N GLU A 75 4.53 0.65 -25.91
CA GLU A 75 4.41 -0.70 -26.45
C GLU A 75 4.61 -1.76 -25.35
N PRO A 76 3.75 -2.81 -25.25
CA PRO A 76 3.96 -3.92 -24.34
C PRO A 76 5.18 -4.75 -24.77
N VAL A 77 5.95 -5.23 -23.80
CA VAL A 77 7.17 -6.03 -24.01
C VAL A 77 7.21 -7.29 -23.16
N GLY A 78 6.16 -7.61 -22.46
CA GLY A 78 5.99 -8.82 -21.68
C GLY A 78 4.72 -8.76 -20.84
N HIS A 79 4.16 -9.90 -20.51
CA HIS A 79 2.97 -9.99 -19.66
C HIS A 79 2.93 -11.27 -18.83
N ALA A 80 2.11 -11.27 -17.80
CA ALA A 80 1.78 -12.46 -17.00
C ALA A 80 0.32 -12.36 -16.53
N GLY A 81 -0.46 -13.41 -16.71
CA GLY A 81 -1.82 -13.52 -16.18
C GLY A 81 -1.81 -13.51 -14.64
N VAL A 82 -2.78 -12.84 -14.03
CA VAL A 82 -2.98 -12.79 -12.57
C VAL A 82 -4.46 -12.97 -12.26
N GLU A 83 -4.76 -13.86 -11.31
CA GLU A 83 -6.13 -14.04 -10.79
C GLU A 83 -6.50 -12.87 -9.87
N GLN A 84 -7.78 -12.69 -9.59
CA GLN A 84 -8.26 -11.75 -8.58
C GLN A 84 -7.56 -11.98 -7.24
N GLY A 85 -7.04 -10.91 -6.61
CA GLY A 85 -6.43 -11.00 -5.29
C GLY A 85 -5.10 -10.29 -5.17
N TYR A 86 -4.36 -10.66 -4.13
CA TYR A 86 -3.03 -10.13 -3.85
C TYR A 86 -1.96 -11.14 -4.25
N HIS A 87 -0.99 -10.66 -5.02
CA HIS A 87 0.12 -11.44 -5.56
C HIS A 87 1.44 -10.84 -5.11
N GLU A 88 2.43 -11.70 -4.88
CA GLU A 88 3.78 -11.32 -4.47
C GLU A 88 4.82 -11.98 -5.37
N ASN A 89 5.90 -11.25 -5.66
CA ASN A 89 7.04 -11.77 -6.43
C ASN A 89 6.66 -12.35 -7.80
N VAL A 90 5.74 -11.69 -8.50
CA VAL A 90 5.30 -12.14 -9.82
C VAL A 90 6.42 -11.90 -10.84
N ARG A 91 6.79 -12.95 -11.57
CA ARG A 91 7.76 -12.85 -12.67
C ARG A 91 7.01 -12.57 -13.96
N VAL A 92 7.46 -11.55 -14.69
CA VAL A 92 6.96 -11.24 -16.02
C VAL A 92 8.10 -11.43 -16.99
N THR A 93 7.97 -12.44 -17.87
CA THR A 93 8.97 -12.68 -18.91
C THR A 93 8.90 -11.60 -19.99
N LEU A 94 10.05 -11.05 -20.36
CA LEU A 94 10.16 -9.97 -21.34
C LEU A 94 10.40 -10.57 -22.73
N ASP A 95 9.49 -10.35 -23.66
CA ASP A 95 9.52 -10.93 -25.01
C ASP A 95 10.75 -10.49 -25.83
N ALA A 96 11.27 -9.30 -25.57
CA ALA A 96 12.38 -8.69 -26.29
C ALA A 96 13.63 -8.42 -25.43
N GLY A 97 13.57 -8.76 -24.13
CA GLY A 97 14.62 -8.45 -23.18
C GLY A 97 14.85 -6.94 -22.97
N VAL A 98 15.86 -6.60 -22.18
CA VAL A 98 16.31 -5.23 -21.94
C VAL A 98 17.76 -5.11 -22.45
N ASP A 99 17.98 -4.31 -23.50
CA ASP A 99 19.31 -4.17 -24.13
C ASP A 99 20.18 -3.08 -23.48
N ALA A 100 19.56 -2.14 -22.78
CA ALA A 100 20.21 -1.01 -22.12
C ALA A 100 19.41 -0.58 -20.89
N GLU A 101 20.07 0.14 -19.97
CA GLU A 101 19.39 0.76 -18.85
C GLU A 101 18.25 1.65 -19.33
N THR A 102 17.05 1.42 -18.82
CA THR A 102 15.82 2.09 -19.27
C THR A 102 14.81 2.16 -18.14
N THR A 103 13.77 2.96 -18.36
CA THR A 103 12.55 2.94 -17.55
C THR A 103 11.49 2.11 -18.26
N LEU A 104 10.86 1.21 -17.55
CA LEU A 104 9.68 0.46 -17.97
C LEU A 104 8.46 0.86 -17.13
N TRP A 105 7.29 0.52 -17.62
CA TRP A 105 6.04 0.59 -16.87
C TRP A 105 5.55 -0.82 -16.59
N VAL A 106 5.14 -1.08 -15.36
CA VAL A 106 4.33 -2.25 -15.00
C VAL A 106 2.91 -1.77 -14.79
N VAL A 107 1.97 -2.30 -15.54
CA VAL A 107 0.58 -1.86 -15.57
C VAL A 107 -0.34 -3.06 -15.41
N LEU A 108 -1.41 -2.89 -14.65
CA LEU A 108 -2.50 -3.85 -14.58
C LEU A 108 -3.45 -3.64 -15.75
N HIS A 109 -3.84 -4.72 -16.42
CA HIS A 109 -4.82 -4.75 -17.49
C HIS A 109 -5.98 -5.67 -17.11
N GLU A 110 -7.15 -5.38 -17.62
CA GLU A 110 -8.30 -6.28 -17.56
C GLU A 110 -8.03 -7.51 -18.43
N ASP A 111 -8.67 -8.63 -18.13
CA ASP A 111 -8.95 -9.72 -19.06
C ASP A 111 -10.35 -9.42 -19.60
N ASP A 112 -10.52 -9.23 -20.92
CA ASP A 112 -11.81 -8.86 -21.54
C ASP A 112 -12.92 -9.90 -21.31
N GLY A 113 -12.59 -11.01 -20.69
CA GLY A 113 -13.51 -12.06 -20.30
C GLY A 113 -13.88 -13.00 -21.46
N ASP A 114 -13.12 -13.02 -22.54
CA ASP A 114 -13.28 -14.02 -23.61
C ASP A 114 -12.86 -15.43 -23.14
N GLY A 115 -12.14 -15.49 -22.02
CA GLY A 115 -11.81 -16.71 -21.28
C GLY A 115 -10.66 -17.50 -21.85
N ASP A 116 -9.87 -16.92 -22.74
CA ASP A 116 -8.70 -17.58 -23.30
C ASP A 116 -7.45 -17.38 -22.43
N GLY A 117 -7.43 -16.34 -21.56
CA GLY A 117 -6.34 -16.04 -20.63
C GLY A 117 -5.07 -15.55 -21.33
N GLU A 118 -5.18 -15.16 -22.61
CA GLU A 118 -4.13 -14.54 -23.39
C GLU A 118 -4.27 -13.02 -23.35
N PHE A 119 -3.17 -12.28 -23.25
CA PHE A 119 -3.21 -10.82 -23.27
C PHE A 119 -3.31 -10.30 -24.74
N ASP A 120 -4.38 -9.56 -25.04
CA ASP A 120 -4.55 -8.81 -26.28
C ASP A 120 -4.53 -7.28 -26.00
N PRO A 121 -3.50 -6.54 -26.47
CA PRO A 121 -3.42 -5.11 -26.21
C PRO A 121 -4.55 -4.27 -26.83
N THR A 122 -5.40 -4.88 -27.69
CA THR A 122 -6.54 -4.21 -28.32
C THR A 122 -7.79 -4.34 -27.47
N ASP A 123 -7.98 -5.47 -26.83
CA ASP A 123 -9.21 -5.86 -26.17
C ASP A 123 -9.08 -5.81 -24.64
N ASP A 124 -7.83 -5.89 -24.08
CA ASP A 124 -7.53 -5.81 -22.65
C ASP A 124 -7.05 -4.41 -22.25
N PRO A 125 -7.95 -3.50 -21.87
CA PRO A 125 -7.54 -2.13 -21.53
C PRO A 125 -6.80 -2.06 -20.18
N PRO A 126 -5.98 -1.02 -19.96
CA PRO A 126 -5.38 -0.76 -18.65
C PRO A 126 -6.43 -0.51 -17.58
N LEU A 127 -6.27 -1.20 -16.43
CA LEU A 127 -7.07 -0.94 -15.23
C LEU A 127 -6.76 0.46 -14.69
N GLU A 128 -7.80 1.12 -14.19
CA GLU A 128 -7.66 2.41 -13.52
C GLU A 128 -7.82 2.26 -12.00
N SER A 129 -7.06 3.06 -11.28
CA SER A 129 -7.18 3.24 -9.84
C SER A 129 -7.21 4.73 -9.53
N PHE A 130 -8.29 5.21 -8.90
CA PHE A 130 -8.51 6.62 -8.57
C PHE A 130 -8.40 7.60 -9.76
N GLY A 131 -8.78 7.16 -10.97
CA GLY A 131 -8.76 7.98 -12.18
C GLY A 131 -7.38 8.10 -12.83
N SER A 132 -6.48 7.21 -12.51
CA SER A 132 -5.16 7.04 -13.13
C SER A 132 -4.93 5.58 -13.45
N VAL A 133 -4.10 5.30 -14.45
CA VAL A 133 -3.68 3.94 -14.78
C VAL A 133 -3.08 3.28 -13.54
N ALA A 134 -3.55 2.07 -13.22
CA ALA A 134 -3.01 1.24 -12.13
C ALA A 134 -1.64 0.68 -12.54
N GLY A 135 -0.62 1.52 -12.48
CA GLY A 135 0.71 1.18 -12.96
C GLY A 135 1.83 1.92 -12.23
N ARG A 136 3.04 1.45 -12.44
CA ARG A 136 4.26 2.00 -11.85
C ARG A 136 5.43 1.98 -12.82
N GLN A 137 6.19 3.08 -12.83
CA GLN A 137 7.50 3.11 -13.48
C GLN A 137 8.54 2.37 -12.65
N VAL A 138 9.44 1.68 -13.33
CA VAL A 138 10.56 0.96 -12.73
C VAL A 138 11.81 1.17 -13.57
N SER A 139 12.93 1.50 -12.91
CA SER A 139 14.25 1.57 -13.52
C SER A 139 14.81 0.16 -13.67
N VAL A 140 15.18 -0.22 -14.88
CA VAL A 140 15.68 -1.56 -15.20
C VAL A 140 16.99 -1.46 -15.97
N ARG A 141 17.96 -2.30 -15.59
CA ARG A 141 19.23 -2.48 -16.29
C ARG A 141 19.37 -3.94 -16.72
N PRO A 142 19.90 -4.24 -17.93
CA PRO A 142 20.17 -5.61 -18.33
C PRO A 142 21.31 -6.22 -17.52
N GLY A 143 21.27 -7.53 -17.31
CA GLY A 143 22.34 -8.30 -16.68
C GLY A 143 22.14 -9.80 -16.85
N ASP A 144 23.24 -10.56 -16.71
CA ASP A 144 23.23 -12.02 -16.82
C ASP A 144 22.55 -12.71 -15.60
N GLN A 145 22.35 -11.96 -14.54
CA GLN A 145 21.71 -12.44 -13.29
C GLN A 145 20.79 -11.36 -12.76
N PRO A 146 19.62 -11.74 -12.23
CA PRO A 146 18.71 -10.77 -11.64
C PRO A 146 19.28 -10.17 -10.36
N VAL A 147 19.05 -8.87 -10.16
CA VAL A 147 19.38 -8.17 -8.90
C VAL A 147 18.17 -7.38 -8.47
N TYR A 148 17.58 -7.73 -7.35
CA TYR A 148 16.42 -7.04 -6.79
C TYR A 148 16.28 -7.28 -5.29
N VAL A 149 15.51 -6.43 -4.64
CA VAL A 149 15.02 -6.61 -3.27
C VAL A 149 13.50 -6.65 -3.30
N SER A 150 12.91 -7.61 -2.62
CA SER A 150 11.47 -7.73 -2.45
C SER A 150 11.14 -7.98 -0.98
N ALA A 151 10.33 -7.09 -0.44
CA ALA A 151 9.80 -7.19 0.91
C ALA A 151 8.30 -6.84 0.90
N PRO A 152 7.50 -7.58 0.12
CA PRO A 152 6.08 -7.31 -0.01
C PRO A 152 5.36 -7.52 1.32
N GLY A 153 4.20 -6.89 1.49
CA GLY A 153 3.36 -7.13 2.65
C GLY A 153 2.07 -6.36 2.60
N GLN A 154 0.96 -7.05 2.79
CA GLN A 154 -0.37 -6.45 2.91
C GLN A 154 -0.55 -5.67 4.21
N SER A 155 0.27 -5.98 5.22
CA SER A 155 0.21 -5.36 6.54
C SER A 155 1.62 -5.07 7.07
N ALA A 156 1.71 -4.16 8.02
CA ALA A 156 2.98 -3.87 8.69
C ALA A 156 3.52 -5.11 9.40
N GLN A 157 4.76 -5.46 9.09
CA GLN A 157 5.46 -6.56 9.76
C GLN A 157 5.75 -6.18 11.22
N ARG A 158 5.49 -7.09 12.14
CA ARG A 158 5.82 -6.90 13.54
C ARG A 158 7.33 -7.04 13.77
N VAL A 159 7.91 -6.10 14.51
CA VAL A 159 9.32 -6.15 14.92
C VAL A 159 9.38 -6.72 16.33
N ASP A 160 9.67 -8.02 16.42
CA ASP A 160 9.87 -8.72 17.69
C ASP A 160 11.36 -8.85 17.98
N GLY A 161 11.82 -8.32 19.13
CA GLY A 161 13.23 -8.40 19.52
C GLY A 161 14.21 -7.74 18.55
N GLY A 162 13.76 -6.74 17.78
CA GLY A 162 14.62 -6.03 16.84
C GLY A 162 14.88 -6.77 15.51
N THR A 163 14.14 -7.83 15.19
CA THR A 163 14.37 -8.62 13.98
C THR A 163 13.36 -8.27 12.88
N VAL A 164 13.84 -8.06 11.66
CA VAL A 164 13.07 -7.82 10.45
C VAL A 164 13.33 -8.92 9.45
N ARG A 165 12.29 -9.39 8.77
CA ARG A 165 12.36 -10.38 7.70
C ARG A 165 12.17 -9.71 6.35
N VAL A 166 13.07 -10.01 5.41
CA VAL A 166 13.01 -9.65 4.00
C VAL A 166 12.68 -10.91 3.21
N ASP A 167 11.66 -10.85 2.37
CA ASP A 167 11.13 -12.04 1.71
C ASP A 167 12.15 -12.61 0.72
N ARG A 168 12.67 -11.76 -0.17
CA ARG A 168 13.59 -12.20 -1.22
C ARG A 168 14.61 -11.13 -1.60
N VAL A 169 15.84 -11.58 -1.80
CA VAL A 169 16.96 -10.75 -2.29
C VAL A 169 17.71 -11.52 -3.34
N ALA A 170 17.80 -10.99 -4.54
CA ALA A 170 18.69 -11.50 -5.58
C ALA A 170 19.89 -10.56 -5.70
N ALA A 171 21.10 -11.13 -5.65
CA ALA A 171 22.36 -10.41 -5.73
C ALA A 171 23.29 -11.06 -6.77
N ALA A 172 23.94 -10.27 -7.61
CA ALA A 172 24.87 -10.79 -8.61
C ALA A 172 26.17 -11.32 -7.99
N GLU A 173 26.54 -10.81 -6.84
CA GLU A 173 27.75 -11.17 -6.07
C GLU A 173 27.44 -11.14 -4.57
N ASP A 174 28.36 -11.66 -3.76
CA ASP A 174 28.21 -11.58 -2.29
C ASP A 174 28.14 -10.12 -1.84
N GLY A 175 27.19 -9.83 -0.97
CA GLY A 175 26.90 -8.48 -0.52
C GLY A 175 26.22 -8.45 0.83
N ARG A 176 25.43 -7.41 1.05
CA ARG A 176 24.63 -7.27 2.26
C ARG A 176 23.28 -6.63 1.98
N VAL A 177 22.30 -6.99 2.77
CA VAL A 177 21.04 -6.26 2.90
C VAL A 177 21.15 -5.32 4.08
N GLU A 178 20.77 -4.07 3.87
CA GLU A 178 20.76 -3.04 4.89
C GLU A 178 19.32 -2.57 5.13
N ILE A 179 18.92 -2.53 6.39
CA ILE A 179 17.72 -1.82 6.81
C ILE A 179 18.11 -0.37 7.07
N ARG A 180 17.45 0.55 6.39
CA ARG A 180 17.72 1.99 6.49
C ARG A 180 16.51 2.76 6.98
N ALA A 181 16.73 3.71 7.86
CA ALA A 181 15.70 4.65 8.30
C ALA A 181 15.16 5.46 7.11
N VAL A 182 13.91 5.94 7.21
CA VAL A 182 13.36 6.87 6.21
C VAL A 182 13.82 8.28 6.52
N ASP A 183 14.51 8.92 5.59
CA ASP A 183 14.92 10.32 5.67
C ASP A 183 14.40 11.10 4.46
N GLY A 184 13.44 12.00 4.69
CA GLY A 184 12.83 12.80 3.62
C GLY A 184 12.20 11.96 2.50
N GLY A 185 11.73 10.73 2.80
CA GLY A 185 11.14 9.81 1.82
C GLY A 185 12.16 9.00 1.02
N ARG A 186 13.43 8.99 1.44
CA ARG A 186 14.54 8.23 0.83
C ARG A 186 15.24 7.34 1.86
N PRO A 187 16.04 6.35 1.42
CA PRO A 187 16.91 5.59 2.32
C PRO A 187 17.90 6.52 3.05
N GLY A 188 17.83 6.53 4.37
CA GLY A 188 18.70 7.29 5.27
C GLY A 188 19.83 6.44 5.88
N GLY A 189 20.11 6.64 7.18
CA GLY A 189 21.13 5.90 7.92
C GLY A 189 20.83 4.41 8.04
N VAL A 190 21.87 3.57 8.05
CA VAL A 190 21.76 2.13 8.30
C VAL A 190 21.42 1.90 9.77
N VAL A 191 20.39 1.11 10.03
CA VAL A 191 19.93 0.71 11.37
C VAL A 191 19.98 -0.79 11.60
N GLY A 192 20.38 -1.56 10.60
CA GLY A 192 20.59 -2.99 10.65
C GLY A 192 21.17 -3.51 9.36
N SER A 193 21.91 -4.64 9.40
CA SER A 193 22.42 -5.26 8.18
C SER A 193 22.73 -6.73 8.38
N THR A 194 22.63 -7.51 7.29
CA THR A 194 23.04 -8.91 7.25
C THR A 194 23.72 -9.23 5.92
N ALA A 195 24.64 -10.18 5.90
CA ALA A 195 25.28 -10.63 4.67
C ALA A 195 24.33 -11.49 3.83
N VAL A 196 24.44 -11.38 2.51
CA VAL A 196 23.75 -12.23 1.54
C VAL A 196 24.77 -12.76 0.54
N SER A 197 24.53 -13.97 0.05
CA SER A 197 25.39 -14.56 -0.99
C SER A 197 24.90 -14.19 -2.39
N ALA A 198 25.76 -14.34 -3.37
CA ALA A 198 25.37 -14.31 -4.78
C ALA A 198 24.24 -15.28 -5.05
N GLY A 199 23.31 -14.89 -5.95
CA GLY A 199 22.07 -15.61 -6.27
C GLY A 199 20.89 -15.15 -5.45
N VAL A 200 19.85 -16.00 -5.41
CA VAL A 200 18.60 -15.71 -4.72
C VAL A 200 18.66 -16.17 -3.27
N ASN A 201 18.43 -15.24 -2.35
CA ASN A 201 18.33 -15.48 -0.91
C ASN A 201 16.87 -15.25 -0.49
N GLU A 202 16.28 -16.24 0.16
CA GLU A 202 14.88 -16.17 0.63
C GLU A 202 14.82 -16.09 2.15
N ASN A 203 13.78 -15.41 2.67
CA ASN A 203 13.54 -15.28 4.12
C ASN A 203 14.74 -14.72 4.88
N VAL A 204 15.37 -13.70 4.32
CA VAL A 204 16.54 -13.06 4.92
C VAL A 204 16.14 -12.33 6.19
N THR A 205 16.80 -12.67 7.30
CA THR A 205 16.56 -12.06 8.60
C THR A 205 17.63 -11.02 8.90
N VAL A 206 17.21 -9.83 9.31
CA VAL A 206 18.10 -8.71 9.64
C VAL A 206 17.82 -8.23 11.05
N ASP A 207 18.84 -8.19 11.89
CA ASP A 207 18.76 -7.58 13.21
C ASP A 207 18.85 -6.06 13.06
N VAL A 208 17.90 -5.35 13.68
CA VAL A 208 17.79 -3.89 13.67
C VAL A 208 18.09 -3.36 15.07
N ASP A 209 18.74 -2.22 15.15
CA ASP A 209 19.09 -1.56 16.40
C ASP A 209 17.86 -1.37 17.30
N GLU A 210 17.87 -1.97 18.49
CA GLU A 210 16.78 -1.86 19.45
C GLU A 210 16.50 -0.40 19.86
N SER A 211 17.57 0.42 19.95
CA SER A 211 17.43 1.85 20.26
C SER A 211 16.70 2.60 19.16
N PHE A 212 16.95 2.26 17.89
CA PHE A 212 16.19 2.83 16.77
C PHE A 212 14.72 2.43 16.86
N VAL A 213 14.42 1.14 17.07
CA VAL A 213 13.03 0.65 17.17
C VAL A 213 12.29 1.30 18.32
N ALA A 214 12.94 1.49 19.48
CA ALA A 214 12.33 2.10 20.66
C ALA A 214 11.96 3.58 20.48
N GLU A 215 12.60 4.27 19.54
CA GLU A 215 12.31 5.68 19.20
C GLU A 215 11.20 5.83 18.16
N GLN A 216 10.75 4.72 17.52
CA GLN A 216 9.76 4.78 16.45
C GLN A 216 8.32 4.83 17.00
N PRO A 217 7.38 5.43 16.26
CA PRO A 217 5.95 5.29 16.54
C PRO A 217 5.51 3.84 16.34
N GLU A 218 4.30 3.51 16.80
CA GLU A 218 3.73 2.16 16.67
C GLU A 218 3.81 1.62 15.23
N TYR A 219 3.56 2.46 14.23
CA TYR A 219 3.68 2.12 12.80
C TYR A 219 4.71 3.03 12.15
N PHE A 220 5.68 2.45 11.48
CA PHE A 220 6.74 3.18 10.79
C PHE A 220 7.24 2.44 9.55
N GLY A 221 7.91 3.14 8.67
CA GLY A 221 8.51 2.57 7.46
C GLY A 221 10.02 2.52 7.56
N VAL A 222 10.61 1.55 6.86
CA VAL A 222 12.05 1.47 6.61
C VAL A 222 12.28 1.17 5.13
N TYR A 223 13.50 1.37 4.67
CA TYR A 223 13.96 0.86 3.39
C TYR A 223 14.85 -0.37 3.60
N VAL A 224 14.62 -1.37 2.77
CA VAL A 224 15.50 -2.53 2.61
C VAL A 224 16.33 -2.27 1.38
N VAL A 225 17.65 -2.14 1.51
CA VAL A 225 18.56 -1.72 0.44
C VAL A 225 19.63 -2.78 0.22
N LEU A 226 19.92 -3.10 -1.04
CA LEU A 226 21.04 -3.95 -1.38
C LEU A 226 22.33 -3.13 -1.48
N ALA A 227 23.40 -3.63 -0.84
CA ALA A 227 24.72 -3.05 -0.91
C ALA A 227 25.78 -4.13 -1.21
N THR A 228 26.91 -3.72 -1.77
CA THR A 228 28.08 -4.59 -1.97
C THR A 228 28.68 -5.04 -0.63
N ALA A 229 29.62 -5.96 -0.65
CA ALA A 229 30.35 -6.38 0.54
C ALA A 229 31.10 -5.20 1.22
N GLU A 230 31.55 -4.23 0.44
CA GLU A 230 32.23 -3.02 0.90
C GLU A 230 31.25 -2.00 1.51
N GLY A 231 29.95 -2.12 1.24
CA GLY A 231 28.89 -1.25 1.75
C GLY A 231 28.47 -0.15 0.77
N ASP A 232 28.89 -0.22 -0.48
CA ASP A 232 28.41 0.66 -1.53
C ASP A 232 27.01 0.22 -1.95
N VAL A 233 26.08 1.18 -2.05
CA VAL A 233 24.69 0.89 -2.46
C VAL A 233 24.68 0.44 -3.91
N VAL A 234 24.01 -0.67 -4.17
CA VAL A 234 23.73 -1.12 -5.55
C VAL A 234 22.61 -0.26 -6.11
N ASP A 235 22.83 0.34 -7.29
CA ASP A 235 21.85 1.20 -7.94
C ASP A 235 21.57 0.78 -9.38
N VAL A 236 20.40 1.21 -9.89
CA VAL A 236 19.96 1.08 -11.27
C VAL A 236 19.31 2.38 -11.68
N GLY A 237 19.78 3.03 -12.73
CA GLY A 237 19.29 4.32 -13.20
C GLY A 237 19.52 5.46 -12.19
N GLY A 238 20.52 5.32 -11.30
CA GLY A 238 20.76 6.26 -10.21
C GLY A 238 19.79 6.13 -9.03
N GLU A 239 18.98 5.10 -9.02
CA GLU A 239 18.08 4.74 -7.90
C GLU A 239 18.62 3.48 -7.18
N PRO A 240 18.65 3.48 -5.84
CA PRO A 240 19.04 2.29 -5.09
C PRO A 240 18.18 1.07 -5.45
N VAL A 241 18.76 -0.11 -5.51
CA VAL A 241 17.99 -1.36 -5.52
C VAL A 241 17.44 -1.57 -4.10
N HIS A 242 16.14 -1.34 -3.94
CA HIS A 242 15.50 -1.30 -2.62
C HIS A 242 14.05 -1.75 -2.66
N SER A 243 13.52 -2.06 -1.49
CA SER A 243 12.08 -2.18 -1.23
C SER A 243 11.72 -1.32 -0.01
N ARG A 244 10.46 -0.91 0.09
CA ARG A 244 9.94 -0.21 1.26
C ARG A 244 9.13 -1.17 2.10
N LEU A 245 9.51 -1.31 3.37
CA LEU A 245 8.84 -2.19 4.31
C LEU A 245 8.14 -1.37 5.40
N SER A 246 6.88 -1.70 5.67
CA SER A 246 6.12 -1.17 6.79
C SER A 246 6.30 -2.06 8.01
N LEU A 247 6.62 -1.47 9.14
CA LEU A 247 6.87 -2.14 10.40
C LEU A 247 5.91 -1.64 11.47
N ARG A 248 5.64 -2.48 12.48
CA ARG A 248 4.92 -2.09 13.69
C ARG A 248 5.63 -2.59 14.94
N THR A 249 5.62 -1.76 15.98
CA THR A 249 6.00 -2.11 17.35
C THR A 249 4.73 -2.42 18.17
N GLY A 250 4.89 -3.06 19.29
CA GLY A 250 3.80 -3.34 20.23
C GLY A 250 3.24 -4.75 20.12
N ASP A 251 2.72 -5.23 21.23
CA ASP A 251 1.98 -6.47 21.27
C ASP A 251 0.67 -6.30 20.49
N ASP A 252 0.31 -7.30 19.68
CA ASP A 252 -1.09 -7.45 19.34
C ASP A 252 -1.81 -7.45 20.69
N GLY A 253 -2.55 -6.41 20.96
CA GLY A 253 -3.36 -6.35 22.18
C GLY A 253 -4.37 -7.49 22.20
N SER A 254 -3.90 -8.72 22.25
CA SER A 254 -4.52 -9.81 22.93
C SER A 254 -4.38 -9.51 24.43
N ASP A 255 -4.97 -8.37 24.87
CA ASP A 255 -5.66 -8.44 26.12
C ASP A 255 -6.54 -9.68 25.97
N GLY A 256 -6.06 -10.77 26.56
CA GLY A 256 -6.88 -11.86 27.00
C GLY A 256 -7.91 -11.29 27.99
N GLY A 257 -8.80 -10.46 27.48
CA GLY A 257 -10.14 -10.34 27.97
C GLY A 257 -10.67 -11.74 27.80
N GLY A 258 -10.54 -12.53 28.88
CA GLY A 258 -11.18 -13.80 28.99
C GLY A 258 -12.60 -13.61 28.48
N ALA A 259 -12.88 -14.21 27.35
CA ALA A 259 -14.23 -14.54 27.00
C ALA A 259 -14.68 -15.50 28.14
N ASP A 260 -15.05 -14.91 29.28
CA ASP A 260 -16.00 -15.55 30.16
C ASP A 260 -17.17 -15.94 29.27
N GLY A 261 -17.37 -17.25 29.20
CA GLY A 261 -18.31 -17.98 28.39
C GLY A 261 -19.46 -17.16 27.86
N VAL A 262 -19.46 -16.90 26.58
CA VAL A 262 -20.72 -16.76 25.87
C VAL A 262 -21.34 -18.16 25.90
N ASP A 263 -22.16 -18.38 26.88
CA ASP A 263 -23.11 -19.50 26.89
C ASP A 263 -23.87 -19.42 25.57
N VAL A 264 -23.50 -20.29 24.64
CA VAL A 264 -24.30 -20.56 23.46
C VAL A 264 -25.57 -21.23 24.00
N VAL A 265 -26.58 -20.41 24.29
CA VAL A 265 -27.92 -20.93 24.55
C VAL A 265 -28.41 -21.52 23.23
N THR A 266 -28.27 -22.82 23.12
CA THR A 266 -28.95 -23.63 22.11
C THR A 266 -30.43 -23.48 22.34
N ALA A 267 -31.10 -22.62 21.58
CA ALA A 267 -32.56 -22.54 21.59
C ALA A 267 -33.09 -23.82 20.98
N THR A 268 -33.52 -24.73 21.86
CA THR A 268 -34.46 -25.81 21.50
C THR A 268 -35.78 -25.16 21.11
N THR A 269 -36.16 -25.33 19.87
CA THR A 269 -37.51 -25.03 19.37
C THR A 269 -38.51 -25.93 20.04
N ASP A 270 -39.29 -25.39 20.97
CA ASP A 270 -40.61 -25.97 21.32
C ASP A 270 -41.69 -24.98 20.84
N ASP A 271 -42.54 -25.54 20.04
CA ASP A 271 -43.74 -25.00 19.42
C ASP A 271 -44.77 -24.52 20.44
N ALA A 272 -45.27 -23.30 20.29
CA ALA A 272 -46.66 -22.92 20.56
C ALA A 272 -46.92 -21.43 20.37
N GLY A 273 -47.73 -21.11 19.41
CA GLY A 273 -48.70 -20.09 19.16
C GLY A 273 -48.84 -18.85 20.07
N GLY A 274 -48.94 -17.66 19.41
CA GLY A 274 -49.43 -16.44 20.00
C GLY A 274 -49.23 -15.22 19.11
N ALA A 275 -50.33 -14.75 18.53
CA ALA A 275 -50.43 -13.51 17.78
C ALA A 275 -50.18 -12.28 18.66
N GLY A 276 -49.51 -11.26 18.11
CA GLY A 276 -49.39 -9.94 18.75
C GLY A 276 -48.75 -8.93 17.83
N ASP A 277 -49.55 -7.94 17.46
CA ASP A 277 -49.27 -6.77 16.61
C ASP A 277 -48.08 -5.90 17.06
N GLY A 278 -47.43 -5.30 16.06
CA GLY A 278 -46.97 -3.88 16.13
C GLY A 278 -45.53 -3.66 16.53
N ASP A 279 -44.65 -3.29 15.68
CA ASP A 279 -44.20 -1.93 15.48
C ASP A 279 -43.03 -1.87 14.47
N GLU A 280 -43.12 -0.90 13.57
CA GLU A 280 -42.09 -0.55 12.58
C GLU A 280 -40.86 -0.01 13.28
N SER A 281 -39.69 -0.63 13.07
CA SER A 281 -38.41 0.04 13.30
C SER A 281 -37.55 -0.07 12.05
N GLY A 282 -37.32 1.13 11.49
CA GLY A 282 -36.67 1.39 10.21
C GLY A 282 -35.31 0.73 10.04
N GLY A 283 -35.16 0.09 8.90
CA GLY A 283 -33.88 -0.39 8.42
C GLY A 283 -32.92 0.77 8.18
N VAL A 284 -31.83 0.79 8.91
CA VAL A 284 -30.71 1.70 8.64
C VAL A 284 -30.03 1.20 7.39
N LEU A 285 -30.19 1.93 6.27
CA LEU A 285 -29.40 1.75 5.06
C LEU A 285 -27.94 2.06 5.41
N ALA A 286 -27.11 1.04 5.46
CA ALA A 286 -25.67 1.20 5.50
C ALA A 286 -25.21 1.78 4.15
N LEU A 287 -24.85 3.06 4.14
CA LEU A 287 -24.19 3.69 3.00
C LEU A 287 -22.71 3.25 3.00
N PRO A 288 -22.14 2.82 1.87
CA PRO A 288 -20.72 2.52 1.77
C PRO A 288 -19.90 3.78 2.08
N GLY A 289 -18.92 3.63 2.99
CA GLY A 289 -18.12 4.73 3.52
C GLY A 289 -17.23 5.39 2.46
N PHE A 290 -17.32 6.69 2.36
CA PHE A 290 -16.35 7.51 1.63
C PHE A 290 -15.02 7.55 2.39
N GLY A 291 -13.91 7.20 1.70
CA GLY A 291 -12.57 7.14 2.32
C GLY A 291 -12.08 8.48 2.87
N VAL A 292 -11.18 8.41 3.84
CA VAL A 292 -10.60 9.56 4.58
C VAL A 292 -10.02 10.64 3.65
N VAL A 293 -9.54 10.28 2.47
CA VAL A 293 -9.01 11.22 1.47
C VAL A 293 -10.10 12.16 0.96
N VAL A 294 -11.33 11.67 0.75
CA VAL A 294 -12.46 12.50 0.32
C VAL A 294 -12.87 13.48 1.42
N ALA A 295 -12.82 13.06 2.68
CA ALA A 295 -13.10 13.92 3.82
C ALA A 295 -12.04 15.03 3.99
N LEU A 296 -10.76 14.72 3.79
CA LEU A 296 -9.66 15.70 3.85
C LEU A 296 -9.75 16.74 2.71
N VAL A 297 -10.07 16.30 1.49
CA VAL A 297 -10.26 17.23 0.35
C VAL A 297 -11.47 18.13 0.59
N ALA A 298 -12.58 17.60 1.14
CA ALA A 298 -13.76 18.40 1.47
C ALA A 298 -13.47 19.44 2.56
N VAL A 299 -12.68 19.11 3.58
CA VAL A 299 -12.28 20.04 4.63
C VAL A 299 -11.36 21.13 4.10
N VAL A 300 -10.39 20.80 3.24
CA VAL A 300 -9.50 21.77 2.62
C VAL A 300 -10.27 22.70 1.68
N ALA A 301 -11.21 22.18 0.90
CA ALA A 301 -12.07 22.99 0.03
C ALA A 301 -12.99 23.92 0.82
N LEU A 302 -13.55 23.46 1.95
CA LEU A 302 -14.38 24.29 2.85
C LEU A 302 -13.56 25.41 3.54
N LEU A 303 -12.34 25.13 3.95
CA LEU A 303 -11.44 26.12 4.54
C LEU A 303 -10.97 27.15 3.49
N ALA A 304 -10.71 26.72 2.26
CA ALA A 304 -10.39 27.63 1.15
C ALA A 304 -11.59 28.52 0.79
N ALA A 305 -12.80 27.98 0.74
CA ALA A 305 -14.01 28.75 0.47
C ALA A 305 -14.39 29.72 1.60
N ALA A 306 -14.06 29.39 2.86
CA ALA A 306 -14.25 30.30 3.99
C ALA A 306 -13.32 31.52 3.91
N ARG A 307 -12.05 31.32 3.50
CA ARG A 307 -11.07 32.42 3.33
C ARG A 307 -11.41 33.35 2.18
N LEU A 308 -11.99 32.83 1.10
CA LEU A 308 -12.43 33.66 -0.05
C LEU A 308 -13.67 34.51 0.22
N ARG A 309 -14.35 34.34 1.37
CA ARG A 309 -15.51 35.15 1.78
C ARG A 309 -15.16 36.25 2.77
N GLU A 310 -13.94 36.30 3.26
CA GLU A 310 -13.46 37.32 4.20
C GLU A 310 -12.67 38.45 3.51
N ASP A 311 -12.36 38.31 2.22
CA ASP A 311 -11.83 39.35 1.33
C ASP A 311 -12.97 39.94 0.44
#